data_5c5a8ebc023bf6b12aa73b13f06335c8
#
_entry.id   5c5a8ebc023bf6b12aa73b13f06335c8
#
_cell.length_a   1.000
_cell.length_b   1.000
_cell.length_c   1.000
_cell.angle_alpha   90.00
_cell.angle_beta   90.00
_cell.angle_gamma   90.00
#
_symmetry.space_group_name_H-M   'P 1'
#
loop_
_entity.id
_entity.type
_entity.pdbx_description
1 polymer ?
#
loop_
_entity_poly.entity_id
_entity_poly.type
_entity_poly.pdbx_seq_one_letter_code
_entity_poly.pdbx_strand_id
1 'polypeptide(L)'
;MLFLFFYFMGRIKCDWCLNDDLYENYHDKEWGVPVYDDKLLFEFLTLETFQSGLSWITILRKRDHFKKAFDSFDYRKIAMYDSRKENLLLSNPDIIRNSQKIGSTIKNARAFMEIQKIKGSFTNYIWEFVSGEPIVNQYKSLSEIPNQTNLSANICKDLKQNGFKFVGPTVVYSFMQAIGMVNDHLVDCFRYSEVISER
;
A
#
# COMPACT_ATOMS: atom_id res chain seq x y z
N MET A 1 -14.55 -3.92 44.52
CA MET A 1 -13.63 -4.87 43.89
C MET A 1 -14.20 -5.36 42.56
N LEU A 2 -14.61 -4.42 41.66
CA LEU A 2 -15.23 -4.75 40.36
C LEU A 2 -14.61 -3.96 39.18
N PHE A 3 -13.51 -3.21 39.40
CA PHE A 3 -12.91 -2.33 38.39
C PHE A 3 -11.63 -2.86 37.71
N LEU A 4 -11.18 -4.10 38.08
CA LEU A 4 -9.91 -4.68 37.58
C LEU A 4 -10.08 -5.79 36.54
N PHE A 5 -11.31 -6.11 36.11
CA PHE A 5 -11.56 -7.20 35.15
C PHE A 5 -11.69 -6.75 33.71
N PHE A 6 -11.69 -5.44 33.42
CA PHE A 6 -11.86 -4.92 32.04
C PHE A 6 -10.55 -4.69 31.27
N TYR A 7 -9.38 -5.01 31.85
CA TYR A 7 -8.07 -4.67 31.24
C TYR A 7 -7.42 -5.81 30.44
N PHE A 8 -8.10 -6.95 30.24
CA PHE A 8 -7.57 -8.12 29.52
C PHE A 8 -8.46 -8.64 28.38
N MET A 9 -9.47 -7.91 27.96
CA MET A 9 -10.11 -8.19 26.68
C MET A 9 -9.24 -7.54 25.59
N GLY A 10 -8.45 -8.37 24.89
CA GLY A 10 -7.66 -7.90 23.74
C GLY A 10 -8.55 -7.11 22.79
N ARG A 11 -8.05 -6.00 22.24
CA ARG A 11 -8.80 -5.19 21.27
C ARG A 11 -9.21 -6.07 20.09
N ILE A 12 -10.45 -5.98 19.64
CA ILE A 12 -10.93 -6.69 18.45
C ILE A 12 -10.19 -6.13 17.23
N LYS A 13 -9.61 -7.02 16.45
CA LYS A 13 -8.87 -6.71 15.21
C LYS A 13 -9.51 -7.40 14.02
N CYS A 14 -9.16 -6.99 12.84
CA CYS A 14 -9.50 -7.72 11.63
C CYS A 14 -8.80 -9.09 11.62
N ASP A 15 -9.54 -10.16 11.32
CA ASP A 15 -9.03 -11.55 11.45
C ASP A 15 -7.81 -11.84 10.59
N TRP A 16 -7.64 -11.12 9.47
CA TRP A 16 -6.53 -11.38 8.54
C TRP A 16 -5.14 -11.11 9.14
N CYS A 17 -5.03 -10.26 10.16
CA CYS A 17 -3.74 -9.92 10.76
C CYS A 17 -3.35 -10.78 11.96
N LEU A 18 -4.27 -11.60 12.48
CA LEU A 18 -4.07 -12.34 13.73
C LEU A 18 -2.98 -13.41 13.62
N ASN A 19 -2.38 -13.71 14.78
CA ASN A 19 -1.37 -14.76 14.98
C ASN A 19 0.00 -14.50 14.31
N ASP A 20 0.33 -13.24 13.99
CA ASP A 20 1.65 -12.84 13.51
C ASP A 20 1.93 -11.40 13.97
N ASP A 21 2.88 -11.21 14.85
CA ASP A 21 3.19 -9.91 15.48
C ASP A 21 3.54 -8.81 14.45
N LEU A 22 4.21 -9.17 13.36
CA LEU A 22 4.55 -8.23 12.30
C LEU A 22 3.29 -7.79 11.55
N TYR A 23 2.37 -8.73 11.31
CA TYR A 23 1.13 -8.47 10.61
C TYR A 23 0.18 -7.64 11.49
N GLU A 24 0.08 -7.97 12.78
CA GLU A 24 -0.70 -7.19 13.74
C GLU A 24 -0.15 -5.77 13.89
N ASN A 25 1.18 -5.60 13.96
CA ASN A 25 1.78 -4.27 14.04
C ASN A 25 1.51 -3.43 12.79
N TYR A 26 1.55 -4.03 11.59
CA TYR A 26 1.19 -3.36 10.34
C TYR A 26 -0.28 -2.92 10.35
N HIS A 27 -1.19 -3.82 10.74
CA HIS A 27 -2.62 -3.53 10.88
C HIS A 27 -2.88 -2.39 11.87
N ASP A 28 -2.21 -2.43 13.03
CA ASP A 28 -2.47 -1.50 14.12
C ASP A 28 -1.90 -0.09 13.88
N LYS A 29 -0.88 0.05 13.00
CA LYS A 29 -0.14 1.31 12.89
C LYS A 29 -0.08 1.91 11.49
N GLU A 30 -0.30 1.10 10.44
CA GLU A 30 -0.08 1.56 9.08
C GLU A 30 -1.32 1.39 8.19
N TRP A 31 -1.91 0.21 8.17
CA TRP A 31 -3.01 -0.09 7.26
C TRP A 31 -4.25 0.76 7.55
N GLY A 32 -4.79 1.41 6.52
CA GLY A 32 -5.95 2.30 6.65
C GLY A 32 -5.63 3.70 7.17
N VAL A 33 -4.36 3.99 7.53
CA VAL A 33 -3.94 5.34 7.96
C VAL A 33 -3.66 6.21 6.74
N PRO A 34 -4.25 7.43 6.65
CA PRO A 34 -4.04 8.32 5.52
C PRO A 34 -2.57 8.71 5.31
N VAL A 35 -2.05 8.48 4.11
CA VAL A 35 -0.65 8.76 3.73
C VAL A 35 -0.60 9.92 2.74
N TYR A 36 0.15 10.97 3.09
CA TYR A 36 0.33 12.18 2.29
C TYR A 36 1.80 12.46 1.90
N ASP A 37 2.70 11.53 2.20
CA ASP A 37 4.11 11.60 1.80
C ASP A 37 4.36 10.86 0.49
N ASP A 38 4.83 11.55 -0.54
CA ASP A 38 5.04 11.01 -1.86
C ASP A 38 6.01 9.80 -1.87
N LYS A 39 7.03 9.81 -1.02
CA LYS A 39 7.97 8.70 -0.96
C LYS A 39 7.34 7.45 -0.37
N LEU A 40 6.53 7.61 0.67
CA LEU A 40 5.80 6.51 1.28
C LEU A 40 4.68 5.99 0.35
N LEU A 41 4.01 6.88 -0.39
CA LEU A 41 3.07 6.49 -1.44
C LEU A 41 3.76 5.64 -2.53
N PHE A 42 4.96 6.01 -2.96
CA PHE A 42 5.73 5.22 -3.93
C PHE A 42 6.20 3.88 -3.35
N GLU A 43 6.60 3.84 -2.07
CA GLU A 43 6.90 2.60 -1.34
C GLU A 43 5.71 1.64 -1.38
N PHE A 44 4.53 2.08 -0.91
CA PHE A 44 3.33 1.24 -0.89
C PHE A 44 2.93 0.76 -2.28
N LEU A 45 2.89 1.64 -3.28
CA LEU A 45 2.55 1.25 -4.65
C LEU A 45 3.52 0.19 -5.21
N THR A 46 4.80 0.32 -4.90
CA THR A 46 5.82 -0.65 -5.29
C THR A 46 5.59 -2.00 -4.59
N LEU A 47 5.38 -2.00 -3.28
CA LEU A 47 5.17 -3.22 -2.50
C LEU A 47 3.89 -3.94 -2.93
N GLU A 48 2.80 -3.23 -3.17
CA GLU A 48 1.55 -3.80 -3.70
C GLU A 48 1.71 -4.40 -5.10
N THR A 49 2.51 -3.77 -5.95
CA THR A 49 2.90 -4.35 -7.24
C THR A 49 3.65 -5.67 -7.05
N PHE A 50 4.58 -5.74 -6.08
CA PHE A 50 5.31 -6.97 -5.78
C PHE A 50 4.45 -8.04 -5.11
N GLN A 51 3.39 -7.68 -4.39
CA GLN A 51 2.46 -8.61 -3.79
C GLN A 51 1.68 -9.44 -4.82
N SER A 52 1.41 -8.93 -6.01
CA SER A 52 0.62 -9.64 -7.02
C SER A 52 1.02 -11.11 -7.17
N GLY A 53 0.11 -12.03 -6.82
CA GLY A 53 0.33 -13.47 -6.81
C GLY A 53 1.02 -14.01 -5.54
N LEU A 54 1.19 -13.19 -4.50
CA LEU A 54 1.79 -13.56 -3.21
C LEU A 54 0.91 -13.08 -2.05
N SER A 55 1.16 -13.57 -0.83
CA SER A 55 0.52 -13.04 0.37
C SER A 55 1.21 -11.74 0.82
N TRP A 56 0.44 -10.82 1.42
CA TRP A 56 0.99 -9.56 1.93
C TRP A 56 2.06 -9.78 2.99
N ILE A 57 1.85 -10.72 3.92
CA ILE A 57 2.86 -11.05 4.94
C ILE A 57 4.22 -11.46 4.34
N THR A 58 4.22 -12.09 3.16
CA THR A 58 5.48 -12.41 2.44
C THR A 58 6.22 -11.14 2.02
N ILE A 59 5.51 -10.15 1.55
CA ILE A 59 6.07 -8.85 1.17
C ILE A 59 6.51 -8.07 2.41
N LEU A 60 5.69 -8.05 3.43
CA LEU A 60 5.96 -7.34 4.68
C LEU A 60 7.23 -7.84 5.36
N ARG A 61 7.45 -9.16 5.41
CA ARG A 61 8.71 -9.77 5.93
C ARG A 61 9.94 -9.40 5.13
N LYS A 62 9.78 -9.04 3.86
CA LYS A 62 10.86 -8.63 2.96
C LYS A 62 11.00 -7.10 2.82
N ARG A 63 10.13 -6.31 3.47
CA ARG A 63 10.05 -4.85 3.29
C ARG A 63 11.38 -4.14 3.53
N ASP A 64 12.12 -4.51 4.58
CA ASP A 64 13.43 -3.92 4.87
C ASP A 64 14.49 -4.30 3.83
N HIS A 65 14.41 -5.50 3.27
CA HIS A 65 15.27 -5.92 2.18
C HIS A 65 14.94 -5.15 0.89
N PHE A 66 13.65 -4.93 0.61
CA PHE A 66 13.22 -4.06 -0.49
C PHE A 66 13.73 -2.62 -0.28
N LYS A 67 13.61 -2.05 0.93
CA LYS A 67 14.14 -0.71 1.24
C LYS A 67 15.64 -0.61 0.93
N LYS A 68 16.43 -1.59 1.35
CA LYS A 68 17.88 -1.65 1.06
C LYS A 68 18.16 -1.79 -0.43
N ALA A 69 17.43 -2.67 -1.13
CA ALA A 69 17.68 -2.98 -2.53
C ALA A 69 17.27 -1.83 -3.47
N PHE A 70 16.19 -1.12 -3.15
CA PHE A 70 15.60 -0.05 -3.94
C PHE A 70 15.90 1.36 -3.39
N ASP A 71 17.08 1.58 -2.78
CA ASP A 71 17.57 2.88 -2.31
C ASP A 71 16.54 3.62 -1.45
N SER A 72 15.93 2.90 -0.49
CA SER A 72 14.87 3.38 0.41
C SER A 72 13.64 3.94 -0.33
N PHE A 73 13.29 3.35 -1.46
CA PHE A 73 12.21 3.77 -2.35
C PHE A 73 12.32 5.23 -2.84
N ASP A 74 13.55 5.74 -2.95
CA ASP A 74 13.78 7.03 -3.59
C ASP A 74 13.50 6.90 -5.10
N TYR A 75 12.29 7.30 -5.50
CA TYR A 75 11.82 7.19 -6.89
C TYR A 75 12.71 7.97 -7.88
N ARG A 76 13.41 9.03 -7.44
CA ARG A 76 14.35 9.78 -8.29
C ARG A 76 15.56 8.92 -8.64
N LYS A 77 16.11 8.18 -7.66
CA LYS A 77 17.21 7.24 -7.90
C LYS A 77 16.74 6.04 -8.71
N ILE A 78 15.58 5.47 -8.38
CA ILE A 78 15.01 4.31 -9.06
C ILE A 78 14.74 4.62 -10.55
N ALA A 79 14.26 5.82 -10.88
CA ALA A 79 14.04 6.27 -12.26
C ALA A 79 15.32 6.24 -13.11
N MET A 80 16.50 6.32 -12.47
CA MET A 80 17.82 6.33 -13.11
C MET A 80 18.47 4.94 -13.23
N TYR A 81 17.82 3.89 -12.69
CA TYR A 81 18.38 2.54 -12.76
C TYR A 81 18.61 2.09 -14.20
N ASP A 82 19.78 1.53 -14.42
CA ASP A 82 20.23 0.92 -15.66
C ASP A 82 20.16 -0.62 -15.63
N SER A 83 20.51 -1.26 -16.72
CA SER A 83 20.53 -2.71 -16.83
C SER A 83 21.48 -3.39 -15.82
N ARG A 84 22.55 -2.73 -15.40
CA ARG A 84 23.46 -3.24 -14.37
C ARG A 84 22.75 -3.33 -13.02
N LYS A 85 22.03 -2.26 -12.61
CA LYS A 85 21.23 -2.25 -11.37
C LYS A 85 20.08 -3.25 -11.44
N GLU A 86 19.38 -3.36 -12.59
CA GLU A 86 18.36 -4.39 -12.79
C GLU A 86 18.91 -5.80 -12.56
N ASN A 87 20.06 -6.13 -13.13
CA ASN A 87 20.70 -7.43 -12.94
C ASN A 87 21.11 -7.70 -11.49
N LEU A 88 21.59 -6.68 -10.76
CA LEU A 88 21.86 -6.78 -9.33
C LEU A 88 20.59 -7.09 -8.53
N LEU A 89 19.46 -6.43 -8.84
CA LEU A 89 18.17 -6.72 -8.21
C LEU A 89 17.68 -8.14 -8.52
N LEU A 90 17.82 -8.59 -9.76
CA LEU A 90 17.44 -9.96 -10.18
C LEU A 90 18.29 -11.05 -9.51
N SER A 91 19.53 -10.76 -9.15
CA SER A 91 20.41 -11.68 -8.44
C SER A 91 20.22 -11.66 -6.91
N ASN A 92 19.52 -10.66 -6.36
CA ASN A 92 19.34 -10.51 -4.91
C ASN A 92 18.29 -11.50 -4.36
N PRO A 93 18.67 -12.51 -3.55
CA PRO A 93 17.73 -13.50 -3.00
C PRO A 93 16.80 -12.93 -1.92
N ASP A 94 17.11 -11.78 -1.38
CA ASP A 94 16.35 -11.18 -0.28
C ASP A 94 15.05 -10.51 -0.74
N ILE A 95 14.91 -10.22 -2.04
CA ILE A 95 13.69 -9.65 -2.64
C ILE A 95 12.99 -10.65 -3.57
N ILE A 96 11.82 -10.28 -4.07
CA ILE A 96 11.12 -11.05 -5.10
C ILE A 96 11.79 -10.81 -6.45
N ARG A 97 12.46 -11.84 -6.98
CA ARG A 97 13.22 -11.79 -8.23
C ARG A 97 12.33 -11.98 -9.45
N ASN A 98 11.59 -10.96 -9.81
CA ASN A 98 10.71 -10.95 -10.98
C ASN A 98 11.09 -9.77 -11.90
N SER A 99 11.58 -10.07 -13.10
CA SER A 99 12.07 -9.06 -14.05
C SER A 99 10.99 -8.06 -14.46
N GLN A 100 9.76 -8.54 -14.64
CA GLN A 100 8.65 -7.66 -15.03
C GLN A 100 8.30 -6.68 -13.90
N LYS A 101 8.29 -7.13 -12.64
CA LYS A 101 8.01 -6.27 -11.48
C LYS A 101 9.13 -5.27 -11.25
N ILE A 102 10.40 -5.70 -11.34
CA ILE A 102 11.57 -4.82 -11.21
C ILE A 102 11.55 -3.75 -12.32
N GLY A 103 11.43 -4.16 -13.58
CA GLY A 103 11.37 -3.22 -14.70
C GLY A 103 10.14 -2.30 -14.66
N SER A 104 9.02 -2.79 -14.10
CA SER A 104 7.84 -1.95 -13.87
C SER A 104 8.07 -0.90 -12.80
N THR A 105 8.77 -1.22 -11.71
CA THR A 105 9.12 -0.26 -10.65
C THR A 105 9.91 0.93 -11.21
N ILE A 106 10.87 0.67 -12.11
CA ILE A 106 11.65 1.74 -12.76
C ILE A 106 10.77 2.62 -13.65
N LYS A 107 9.88 2.01 -14.44
CA LYS A 107 8.94 2.74 -15.28
C LYS A 107 7.95 3.55 -14.45
N ASN A 108 7.46 2.97 -13.36
CA ASN A 108 6.55 3.62 -12.44
C ASN A 108 7.22 4.81 -11.73
N ALA A 109 8.51 4.71 -11.38
CA ALA A 109 9.27 5.82 -10.80
C ALA A 109 9.33 7.02 -11.77
N ARG A 110 9.56 6.77 -13.07
CA ARG A 110 9.55 7.80 -14.09
C ARG A 110 8.16 8.42 -14.27
N ALA A 111 7.12 7.59 -14.36
CA ALA A 111 5.73 8.05 -14.48
C ALA A 111 5.28 8.86 -13.24
N PHE A 112 5.70 8.43 -12.05
CA PHE A 112 5.46 9.13 -10.79
C PHE A 112 6.02 10.55 -10.81
N MET A 113 7.25 10.73 -11.29
CA MET A 113 7.88 12.04 -11.43
C MET A 113 7.19 12.92 -12.49
N GLU A 114 6.67 12.34 -13.57
CA GLU A 114 5.90 13.10 -14.57
C GLU A 114 4.57 13.60 -13.99
N ILE A 115 3.88 12.80 -13.19
CA ILE A 115 2.67 13.24 -12.45
C ILE A 115 3.00 14.39 -11.50
N GLN A 116 4.12 14.31 -10.77
CA GLN A 116 4.54 15.38 -9.86
C GLN A 116 4.77 16.72 -10.60
N LYS A 117 5.32 16.69 -11.81
CA LYS A 117 5.49 17.90 -12.62
C LYS A 117 4.16 18.54 -13.00
N ILE A 118 3.12 17.73 -13.27
CA ILE A 118 1.81 18.21 -13.72
C ILE A 118 0.93 18.64 -12.54
N LYS A 119 0.93 17.85 -11.43
CA LYS A 119 0.02 17.99 -10.29
C LYS A 119 0.66 18.62 -9.05
N GLY A 120 1.98 18.91 -9.09
CA GLY A 120 2.76 19.41 -7.97
C GLY A 120 3.27 18.30 -7.04
N SER A 121 2.45 17.26 -6.79
CA SER A 121 2.81 16.07 -6.02
C SER A 121 2.01 14.86 -6.49
N PHE A 122 2.50 13.65 -6.19
CA PHE A 122 1.69 12.45 -6.38
C PHE A 122 0.55 12.36 -5.37
N THR A 123 0.75 12.90 -4.18
CA THR A 123 -0.30 13.07 -3.16
C THR A 123 -1.49 13.84 -3.73
N ASN A 124 -1.29 15.02 -4.31
CA ASN A 124 -2.37 15.80 -4.93
C ASN A 124 -3.12 14.99 -5.98
N TYR A 125 -2.38 14.29 -6.84
CA TYR A 125 -2.94 13.47 -7.90
C TYR A 125 -3.82 12.34 -7.37
N ILE A 126 -3.31 11.54 -6.42
CA ILE A 126 -4.01 10.34 -5.99
C ILE A 126 -5.21 10.66 -5.10
N TRP A 127 -5.08 11.66 -4.23
CA TRP A 127 -6.15 12.09 -3.33
C TRP A 127 -7.28 12.87 -4.02
N GLU A 128 -7.02 13.42 -5.23
CA GLU A 128 -8.06 14.06 -6.05
C GLU A 128 -9.20 13.10 -6.41
N PHE A 129 -8.93 11.80 -6.55
CA PHE A 129 -9.95 10.78 -6.87
C PHE A 129 -11.01 10.59 -5.78
N VAL A 130 -10.72 11.02 -4.57
CA VAL A 130 -11.64 10.97 -3.41
C VAL A 130 -11.88 12.36 -2.81
N SER A 131 -11.62 13.43 -3.59
CA SER A 131 -11.79 14.82 -3.16
C SER A 131 -11.01 15.20 -1.90
N GLY A 132 -9.89 14.53 -1.64
CA GLY A 132 -9.00 14.77 -0.52
C GLY A 132 -9.39 14.04 0.77
N GLU A 133 -10.53 13.34 0.81
CA GLU A 133 -11.07 12.73 2.02
C GLU A 133 -11.16 11.19 1.89
N PRO A 134 -10.74 10.42 2.92
CA PRO A 134 -10.90 8.97 2.93
C PRO A 134 -12.37 8.53 2.83
N ILE A 135 -12.60 7.48 2.06
CA ILE A 135 -13.89 6.78 2.03
C ILE A 135 -13.97 5.85 3.24
N VAL A 136 -15.04 5.96 4.03
CA VAL A 136 -15.29 5.07 5.17
C VAL A 136 -16.31 4.03 4.77
N ASN A 137 -15.87 2.79 4.63
CA ASN A 137 -16.75 1.64 4.38
C ASN A 137 -17.26 1.06 5.72
N GLN A 138 -18.32 0.23 5.68
CA GLN A 138 -18.94 -0.33 6.89
C GLN A 138 -19.06 -1.86 6.77
N TYR A 139 -17.92 -2.52 6.53
CA TYR A 139 -17.89 -3.98 6.41
C TYR A 139 -17.94 -4.65 7.79
N LYS A 140 -18.75 -5.69 7.89
CA LYS A 140 -18.91 -6.51 9.12
C LYS A 140 -18.10 -7.80 9.06
N SER A 141 -17.68 -8.21 7.86
CA SER A 141 -16.90 -9.41 7.63
C SER A 141 -15.93 -9.23 6.47
N LEU A 142 -14.84 -9.99 6.45
CA LEU A 142 -13.85 -9.96 5.36
C LEU A 142 -14.45 -10.35 4.01
N SER A 143 -15.49 -11.17 4.00
CA SER A 143 -16.17 -11.60 2.77
C SER A 143 -16.96 -10.49 2.07
N GLU A 144 -17.25 -9.40 2.77
CA GLU A 144 -17.92 -8.22 2.21
C GLU A 144 -16.95 -7.28 1.51
N ILE A 145 -15.66 -7.36 1.85
CA ILE A 145 -14.62 -6.49 1.26
C ILE A 145 -14.38 -6.94 -0.20
N PRO A 146 -14.61 -6.08 -1.20
CA PRO A 146 -14.41 -6.45 -2.58
C PRO A 146 -12.92 -6.53 -2.94
N ASN A 147 -12.58 -7.36 -3.92
CA ASN A 147 -11.22 -7.41 -4.45
C ASN A 147 -10.86 -6.17 -5.29
N GLN A 148 -11.85 -5.43 -5.78
CA GLN A 148 -11.72 -4.21 -6.55
C GLN A 148 -13.04 -3.43 -6.56
N THR A 149 -12.99 -2.14 -6.87
CA THR A 149 -14.15 -1.26 -6.99
C THR A 149 -14.13 -0.55 -8.34
N ASN A 150 -15.23 0.11 -8.70
CA ASN A 150 -15.27 1.00 -9.87
C ASN A 150 -14.22 2.12 -9.75
N LEU A 151 -14.02 2.64 -8.54
CA LEU A 151 -13.02 3.67 -8.28
C LEU A 151 -11.61 3.14 -8.51
N SER A 152 -11.24 1.97 -7.96
CA SER A 152 -9.93 1.37 -8.19
C SER A 152 -9.69 1.03 -9.67
N ALA A 153 -10.73 0.65 -10.40
CA ALA A 153 -10.65 0.43 -11.85
C ALA A 153 -10.40 1.74 -12.62
N ASN A 154 -11.05 2.84 -12.22
CA ASN A 154 -10.84 4.15 -12.82
C ASN A 154 -9.42 4.67 -12.53
N ILE A 155 -8.95 4.60 -11.28
CA ILE A 155 -7.58 4.97 -10.91
C ILE A 155 -6.57 4.11 -11.68
N CYS A 156 -6.81 2.80 -11.78
CA CYS A 156 -5.95 1.89 -12.55
C CYS A 156 -5.85 2.31 -14.03
N LYS A 157 -6.98 2.68 -14.64
CA LYS A 157 -7.03 3.16 -16.03
C LYS A 157 -6.20 4.43 -16.20
N ASP A 158 -6.37 5.39 -15.31
CA ASP A 158 -5.65 6.66 -15.33
C ASP A 158 -4.14 6.47 -15.11
N LEU A 159 -3.75 5.68 -14.10
CA LEU A 159 -2.35 5.32 -13.86
C LEU A 159 -1.70 4.69 -15.11
N LYS A 160 -2.40 3.79 -15.81
CA LYS A 160 -1.91 3.18 -17.06
C LYS A 160 -1.74 4.20 -18.18
N GLN A 161 -2.65 5.15 -18.31
CA GLN A 161 -2.55 6.26 -19.28
C GLN A 161 -1.34 7.15 -18.97
N ASN A 162 -1.02 7.34 -17.70
CA ASN A 162 0.17 8.06 -17.24
C ASN A 162 1.46 7.20 -17.27
N GLY A 163 1.43 6.01 -17.88
CA GLY A 163 2.62 5.20 -18.14
C GLY A 163 2.96 4.15 -17.07
N PHE A 164 2.18 4.04 -15.99
CA PHE A 164 2.38 3.01 -14.97
C PHE A 164 2.19 1.61 -15.53
N LYS A 165 2.98 0.67 -15.03
CA LYS A 165 2.99 -0.73 -15.44
C LYS A 165 2.77 -1.64 -14.25
N PHE A 166 2.29 -2.85 -14.51
CA PHE A 166 2.03 -3.87 -13.51
C PHE A 166 1.04 -3.43 -12.42
N VAL A 167 0.16 -2.50 -12.75
CA VAL A 167 -0.95 -2.05 -11.90
C VAL A 167 -2.25 -2.60 -12.46
N GLY A 168 -2.98 -3.36 -11.65
CA GLY A 168 -4.32 -3.86 -11.93
C GLY A 168 -5.35 -3.25 -10.97
N PRO A 169 -6.66 -3.35 -11.24
CA PRO A 169 -7.68 -2.79 -10.35
C PRO A 169 -7.58 -3.34 -8.91
N THR A 170 -7.23 -4.63 -8.76
CA THR A 170 -7.02 -5.27 -7.45
C THR A 170 -5.79 -4.70 -6.74
N VAL A 171 -4.66 -4.55 -7.45
CA VAL A 171 -3.44 -3.92 -6.90
C VAL A 171 -3.72 -2.49 -6.45
N VAL A 172 -4.48 -1.75 -7.26
CA VAL A 172 -4.86 -0.36 -6.92
C VAL A 172 -5.78 -0.34 -5.71
N TYR A 173 -6.72 -1.29 -5.57
CA TYR A 173 -7.59 -1.34 -4.41
C TYR A 173 -6.79 -1.66 -3.12
N SER A 174 -5.88 -2.62 -3.17
CA SER A 174 -4.98 -2.90 -2.05
C SER A 174 -4.12 -1.68 -1.70
N PHE A 175 -3.63 -0.96 -2.71
CA PHE A 175 -2.92 0.30 -2.51
C PHE A 175 -3.80 1.36 -1.82
N MET A 176 -5.07 1.52 -2.24
CA MET A 176 -6.02 2.44 -1.58
C MET A 176 -6.24 2.09 -0.11
N GLN A 177 -6.33 0.80 0.22
CA GLN A 177 -6.42 0.32 1.59
C GLN A 177 -5.15 0.62 2.38
N ALA A 178 -3.98 0.31 1.83
CA ALA A 178 -2.69 0.49 2.49
C ALA A 178 -2.39 1.96 2.81
N ILE A 179 -2.79 2.90 1.94
CA ILE A 179 -2.57 4.34 2.12
C ILE A 179 -3.71 5.07 2.82
N GLY A 180 -4.71 4.35 3.33
CA GLY A 180 -5.86 4.93 4.03
C GLY A 180 -6.79 5.77 3.16
N MET A 181 -6.74 5.60 1.83
CA MET A 181 -7.72 6.23 0.91
C MET A 181 -9.12 5.64 1.10
N VAL A 182 -9.19 4.41 1.58
CA VAL A 182 -10.39 3.74 2.06
C VAL A 182 -10.13 3.20 3.45
N ASN A 183 -11.07 3.36 4.36
CA ASN A 183 -11.08 2.69 5.65
C ASN A 183 -11.91 1.41 5.53
N ASP A 184 -11.22 0.28 5.41
CA ASP A 184 -11.78 -1.06 5.28
C ASP A 184 -11.57 -1.92 6.55
N HIS A 185 -11.19 -1.30 7.67
CA HIS A 185 -11.27 -1.98 8.96
C HIS A 185 -12.72 -2.43 9.20
N LEU A 186 -12.91 -3.64 9.71
CA LEU A 186 -14.23 -4.11 10.08
C LEU A 186 -14.82 -3.20 11.17
N VAL A 187 -16.14 -2.98 11.14
CA VAL A 187 -16.80 -2.03 12.06
C VAL A 187 -16.57 -2.34 13.54
N ASP A 188 -16.34 -3.61 13.90
CA ASP A 188 -16.02 -4.04 15.26
C ASP A 188 -14.51 -3.96 15.58
N CYS A 189 -13.66 -3.70 14.60
CA CYS A 189 -12.23 -3.52 14.81
C CYS A 189 -11.95 -2.19 15.51
N PHE A 190 -11.08 -2.21 16.52
CA PHE A 190 -10.74 -1.00 17.26
C PHE A 190 -10.16 0.11 16.37
N ARG A 191 -9.43 -0.25 15.29
CA ARG A 191 -8.86 0.71 14.37
C ARG A 191 -9.90 1.42 13.51
N TYR A 192 -11.09 0.82 13.33
CA TYR A 192 -12.16 1.44 12.53
C TYR A 192 -12.46 2.88 12.95
N SER A 193 -12.67 3.10 14.25
CA SER A 193 -12.97 4.44 14.77
C SER A 193 -11.72 5.29 14.98
N GLU A 194 -10.57 4.67 15.33
CA GLU A 194 -9.32 5.41 15.57
C GLU A 194 -8.84 6.10 14.29
N VAL A 195 -8.77 5.42 13.13
CA VAL A 195 -8.33 6.04 11.86
C VAL A 195 -9.29 7.13 11.36
N ILE A 196 -10.55 7.13 11.80
CA ILE A 196 -11.49 8.22 11.51
C ILE A 196 -11.15 9.45 12.37
N SER A 197 -10.74 9.26 13.61
CA SER A 197 -10.43 10.35 14.55
C SER A 197 -9.01 10.93 14.40
N GLU A 198 -8.12 10.22 13.73
CA GLU A 198 -6.74 10.64 13.43
C GLU A 198 -6.62 11.57 12.19
N ARG A 199 -7.73 12.04 11.64
CA ARG A 199 -7.81 12.89 10.42
C ARG A 199 -7.53 14.35 10.69
#